data_c06a916f4339d8bf219d21f10d57187e
#
_entry.id   c06a916f4339d8bf219d21f10d57187e
#
_cell.length_a   1.000
_cell.length_b   1.000
_cell.length_c   1.000
_cell.angle_alpha   90.00
_cell.angle_beta   90.00
_cell.angle_gamma   90.00
#
_symmetry.space_group_name_H-M   'P 1'
#
loop_
_entity.id
_entity.type
_entity.pdbx_description
1 polymer ?
#
loop_
_entity_poly.entity_id
_entity_poly.type
_entity_poly.pdbx_seq_one_letter_code
_entity_poly.pdbx_strand_id
1 'polypeptide(L)'
;TPVEVFEACRAFCSEMCDDPDCRDTVIYGGNNWYYAYGKSSAREILGDSAYLAEMTEGIENRPFMVMDDGWQIDHSDSYNGGPWRVGNADYGDMGELAAQMRAKNVRPGIWFRPLYDHSADIPAEWRLERNAEVFDISVPEVLEHIAQDIRQLGDWGYELIKHDFSTYDIFGCWGFEMGTRLTNGSWRFHDHTKTTAELIVRFYEVI
;
A
#
# COMPACT_ATOMS: atom_id res chain seq x y z
N THR A 1 12.28 15.35 -30.88
CA THR A 1 13.28 14.28 -30.56
C THR A 1 12.87 13.58 -29.26
N PRO A 2 13.39 12.35 -28.95
CA PRO A 2 13.13 11.69 -27.66
C PRO A 2 13.52 12.54 -26.45
N VAL A 3 14.55 13.37 -26.57
CA VAL A 3 15.00 14.30 -25.51
C VAL A 3 13.95 15.39 -25.26
N GLU A 4 13.35 15.93 -26.34
CA GLU A 4 12.28 16.95 -26.22
C GLU A 4 11.02 16.38 -25.54
N VAL A 5 10.68 15.13 -25.85
CA VAL A 5 9.54 14.44 -25.19
C VAL A 5 9.81 14.24 -23.71
N PHE A 6 11.01 13.80 -23.34
CA PHE A 6 11.39 13.62 -21.95
C PHE A 6 11.36 14.93 -21.16
N GLU A 7 11.93 16.02 -21.72
CA GLU A 7 11.90 17.33 -21.06
C GLU A 7 10.47 17.89 -20.94
N ALA A 8 9.62 17.65 -21.93
CA ALA A 8 8.20 18.02 -21.85
C ALA A 8 7.47 17.23 -20.74
N CYS A 9 7.75 15.93 -20.59
CA CYS A 9 7.19 15.13 -19.50
C CYS A 9 7.68 15.63 -18.13
N ARG A 10 8.97 15.95 -18.00
CA ARG A 10 9.51 16.52 -16.75
C ARG A 10 8.84 17.84 -16.40
N ALA A 11 8.72 18.75 -17.36
CA ALA A 11 8.04 20.04 -17.16
C ALA A 11 6.58 19.81 -16.72
N PHE A 12 5.86 18.88 -17.36
CA PHE A 12 4.50 18.54 -16.97
C PHE A 12 4.43 17.99 -15.54
N CYS A 13 5.34 17.10 -15.16
CA CYS A 13 5.39 16.59 -13.78
C CYS A 13 5.64 17.72 -12.76
N SER A 14 6.47 18.71 -13.10
CA SER A 14 6.73 19.86 -12.24
C SER A 14 5.49 20.77 -12.06
N GLU A 15 4.62 20.83 -13.08
CA GLU A 15 3.34 21.55 -12.98
C GLU A 15 2.29 20.81 -12.13
N MET A 16 2.45 19.49 -11.92
CA MET A 16 1.52 18.70 -11.12
C MET A 16 1.79 18.76 -9.63
N CYS A 17 2.99 19.18 -9.21
CA CYS A 17 3.40 19.22 -7.81
C CYS A 17 4.35 20.38 -7.57
N ASP A 18 3.95 21.34 -6.72
CA ASP A 18 4.73 22.55 -6.41
C ASP A 18 5.97 22.23 -5.55
N ASP A 19 5.91 21.18 -4.73
CA ASP A 19 7.01 20.73 -3.86
C ASP A 19 7.17 19.19 -3.95
N PRO A 20 7.76 18.70 -5.05
CA PRO A 20 7.94 17.26 -5.24
C PRO A 20 8.99 16.69 -4.28
N ASP A 21 8.63 15.65 -3.53
CA ASP A 21 9.59 14.85 -2.75
C ASP A 21 10.50 14.03 -3.70
N CYS A 22 11.47 14.71 -4.28
CA CYS A 22 12.46 14.09 -5.14
C CYS A 22 13.58 13.47 -4.30
N ARG A 23 13.47 12.19 -4.01
CA ARG A 23 14.52 11.47 -3.28
C ARG A 23 15.75 11.27 -4.15
N ASP A 24 16.92 11.52 -3.56
CA ASP A 24 18.21 11.29 -4.23
C ASP A 24 18.54 9.79 -4.36
N THR A 25 17.87 8.94 -3.61
CA THR A 25 18.13 7.50 -3.59
C THR A 25 17.11 6.73 -4.42
N VAL A 26 17.59 5.95 -5.37
CA VAL A 26 16.75 5.09 -6.21
C VAL A 26 16.12 4.00 -5.37
N ILE A 27 14.80 3.86 -5.47
CA ILE A 27 14.03 2.74 -4.91
C ILE A 27 13.94 1.66 -5.97
N TYR A 28 14.43 0.46 -5.66
CA TYR A 28 14.38 -0.69 -6.56
C TYR A 28 14.36 -2.00 -5.77
N GLY A 29 13.99 -3.09 -6.42
CA GLY A 29 13.97 -4.40 -5.79
C GLY A 29 13.01 -5.38 -6.45
N GLY A 30 12.49 -6.32 -5.67
CA GLY A 30 11.56 -7.37 -6.09
C GLY A 30 10.24 -7.31 -5.36
N ASN A 31 9.24 -7.94 -5.97
CA ASN A 31 7.91 -8.16 -5.42
C ASN A 31 7.42 -9.53 -5.85
N ASN A 32 6.77 -10.27 -4.96
CA ASN A 32 6.40 -11.67 -5.21
C ASN A 32 5.01 -11.87 -5.85
N TRP A 33 4.26 -10.80 -6.14
CA TRP A 33 2.89 -10.92 -6.62
C TRP A 33 2.76 -11.79 -7.88
N TYR A 34 3.50 -11.46 -8.93
CA TYR A 34 3.31 -12.06 -10.26
C TYR A 34 3.72 -13.53 -10.40
N TYR A 35 4.24 -14.15 -9.34
CA TYR A 35 4.41 -15.61 -9.31
C TYR A 35 3.60 -16.27 -8.20
N ALA A 36 3.37 -15.58 -7.08
CA ALA A 36 2.75 -16.15 -5.88
C ALA A 36 1.23 -15.96 -5.83
N TYR A 37 0.73 -14.80 -6.31
CA TYR A 37 -0.70 -14.45 -6.30
C TYR A 37 -1.37 -14.69 -4.93
N GLY A 38 -0.73 -14.22 -3.86
CA GLY A 38 -1.19 -14.38 -2.47
C GLY A 38 -0.86 -15.75 -1.83
N LYS A 39 -0.21 -16.65 -2.56
CA LYS A 39 0.17 -17.99 -2.07
C LYS A 39 1.68 -18.10 -1.90
N SER A 40 2.19 -17.52 -0.81
CA SER A 40 3.60 -17.47 -0.47
C SER A 40 3.80 -17.72 1.03
N SER A 41 5.03 -17.64 1.48
CA SER A 41 5.41 -17.91 2.86
C SER A 41 6.68 -17.13 3.23
N ALA A 42 6.95 -17.01 4.54
CA ALA A 42 8.20 -16.44 5.06
C ALA A 42 9.43 -17.11 4.43
N ARG A 43 9.40 -18.43 4.23
CA ARG A 43 10.51 -19.18 3.60
C ARG A 43 10.79 -18.70 2.18
N GLU A 44 9.75 -18.47 1.38
CA GLU A 44 9.89 -18.00 0.00
C GLU A 44 10.38 -16.56 -0.05
N ILE A 45 9.81 -15.66 0.77
CA ILE A 45 10.29 -14.28 0.89
C ILE A 45 11.77 -14.21 1.29
N LEU A 46 12.21 -15.08 2.21
CA LEU A 46 13.61 -15.15 2.60
C LEU A 46 14.52 -15.76 1.51
N GLY A 47 13.97 -16.64 0.67
CA GLY A 47 14.64 -17.16 -0.52
C GLY A 47 14.86 -16.05 -1.56
N ASP A 48 13.81 -15.30 -1.88
CA ASP A 48 13.86 -14.17 -2.80
C ASP A 48 14.79 -13.06 -2.29
N SER A 49 14.76 -12.80 -0.98
CA SER A 49 15.68 -11.87 -0.32
C SER A 49 17.14 -12.27 -0.51
N ALA A 50 17.45 -13.55 -0.35
CA ALA A 50 18.80 -14.07 -0.56
C ALA A 50 19.24 -13.92 -2.03
N TYR A 51 18.35 -14.23 -2.96
CA TYR A 51 18.61 -14.10 -4.39
C TYR A 51 18.83 -12.63 -4.80
N LEU A 52 18.01 -11.71 -4.33
CA LEU A 52 18.18 -10.28 -4.55
C LEU A 52 19.52 -9.77 -3.98
N ALA A 53 19.88 -10.22 -2.79
CA ALA A 53 21.14 -9.86 -2.15
C ALA A 53 22.34 -10.30 -2.99
N GLU A 54 22.32 -11.52 -3.55
CA GLU A 54 23.34 -12.06 -4.45
C GLU A 54 23.42 -11.24 -5.74
N MET A 55 22.29 -10.98 -6.40
CA MET A 55 22.23 -10.20 -7.64
C MET A 55 22.74 -8.77 -7.49
N THR A 56 22.69 -8.22 -6.28
CA THR A 56 23.07 -6.84 -5.98
C THR A 56 24.31 -6.76 -5.09
N GLU A 57 25.14 -7.80 -5.10
CA GLU A 57 26.38 -7.82 -4.35
C GLU A 57 27.28 -6.62 -4.73
N GLY A 58 27.83 -5.95 -3.71
CA GLY A 58 28.67 -4.78 -3.91
C GLY A 58 27.95 -3.46 -4.20
N ILE A 59 26.62 -3.46 -4.34
CA ILE A 59 25.84 -2.23 -4.47
C ILE A 59 25.49 -1.69 -3.08
N GLU A 60 25.92 -0.46 -2.77
CA GLU A 60 25.69 0.16 -1.46
C GLU A 60 24.20 0.41 -1.19
N ASN A 61 23.48 0.98 -2.18
CA ASN A 61 22.04 1.15 -2.09
C ASN A 61 21.34 -0.21 -2.20
N ARG A 62 20.89 -0.75 -1.07
CA ARG A 62 20.32 -2.10 -1.01
C ARG A 62 18.90 -2.18 -1.59
N PRO A 63 18.55 -3.28 -2.27
CA PRO A 63 17.25 -3.48 -2.87
C PRO A 63 16.17 -3.68 -1.80
N PHE A 64 14.93 -3.36 -2.15
CA PHE A 64 13.75 -3.80 -1.40
C PHE A 64 13.30 -5.19 -1.85
N MET A 65 12.91 -6.04 -0.91
CA MET A 65 12.03 -7.16 -1.19
C MET A 65 10.65 -6.85 -0.61
N VAL A 66 9.66 -6.69 -1.49
CA VAL A 66 8.30 -6.37 -1.10
C VAL A 66 7.48 -7.65 -1.05
N MET A 67 7.06 -8.01 0.16
CA MET A 67 6.06 -9.04 0.39
C MET A 67 4.69 -8.50 0.00
N ASP A 68 4.08 -9.09 -1.01
CA ASP A 68 2.77 -8.69 -1.51
C ASP A 68 1.62 -9.29 -0.70
N ASP A 69 0.38 -9.10 -1.15
CA ASP A 69 -0.85 -9.65 -0.57
C ASP A 69 -0.72 -11.13 -0.19
N GLY A 70 -1.37 -11.53 0.89
CA GLY A 70 -1.41 -12.91 1.37
C GLY A 70 -0.74 -13.16 2.72
N TRP A 71 -0.16 -12.13 3.36
CA TRP A 71 0.51 -12.28 4.65
C TRP A 71 -0.42 -12.11 5.86
N GLN A 72 -1.52 -11.35 5.71
CA GLN A 72 -2.45 -11.01 6.78
C GLN A 72 -3.28 -12.20 7.26
N ILE A 73 -3.71 -12.17 8.53
CA ILE A 73 -4.32 -13.30 9.22
C ILE A 73 -5.60 -13.84 8.55
N ASP A 74 -6.44 -12.96 8.01
CA ASP A 74 -7.73 -13.33 7.43
C ASP A 74 -7.68 -13.48 5.91
N HIS A 75 -6.48 -13.46 5.30
CA HIS A 75 -6.34 -13.65 3.85
C HIS A 75 -6.98 -14.96 3.36
N SER A 76 -7.68 -14.86 2.23
CA SER A 76 -8.24 -16.01 1.52
C SER A 76 -8.36 -15.72 0.01
N ASP A 77 -8.71 -16.71 -0.78
CA ASP A 77 -8.96 -16.53 -2.23
C ASP A 77 -10.08 -15.50 -2.54
N SER A 78 -10.89 -15.13 -1.56
CA SER A 78 -12.00 -14.17 -1.69
C SER A 78 -11.86 -12.91 -0.84
N TYR A 79 -10.82 -12.80 -0.03
CA TYR A 79 -10.62 -11.68 0.88
C TYR A 79 -9.15 -11.30 1.02
N ASN A 80 -8.84 -10.04 0.78
CA ASN A 80 -7.50 -9.45 0.88
C ASN A 80 -7.49 -8.13 1.65
N GLY A 81 -8.33 -8.02 2.67
CA GLY A 81 -8.36 -6.88 3.60
C GLY A 81 -7.68 -7.17 4.92
N GLY A 82 -7.81 -6.24 5.87
CA GLY A 82 -7.33 -6.37 7.24
C GLY A 82 -8.07 -7.45 8.06
N PRO A 83 -7.71 -7.63 9.32
CA PRO A 83 -6.84 -6.73 10.12
C PRO A 83 -5.35 -6.88 9.81
N TRP A 84 -4.61 -5.79 10.00
CA TRP A 84 -3.19 -5.67 9.63
C TRP A 84 -2.24 -5.90 10.80
N ARG A 85 -2.72 -6.50 11.89
CA ARG A 85 -2.04 -6.56 13.19
C ARG A 85 -1.22 -7.82 13.43
N VAL A 86 -1.36 -8.83 12.57
CA VAL A 86 -0.67 -10.12 12.73
C VAL A 86 -0.58 -10.84 11.40
N GLY A 87 0.55 -11.51 11.16
CA GLY A 87 0.74 -12.40 10.02
C GLY A 87 -0.01 -13.73 10.20
N ASN A 88 -0.36 -14.37 9.10
CA ASN A 88 -0.91 -15.71 9.14
C ASN A 88 0.18 -16.77 9.43
N ALA A 89 -0.22 -18.03 9.54
CA ALA A 89 0.67 -19.11 9.94
C ALA A 89 1.86 -19.37 8.98
N ASP A 90 1.73 -18.99 7.71
CA ASP A 90 2.78 -19.16 6.71
C ASP A 90 3.88 -18.10 6.82
N TYR A 91 3.59 -16.98 7.46
CA TYR A 91 4.52 -15.85 7.65
C TYR A 91 5.02 -15.72 9.09
N GLY A 92 4.22 -16.09 10.07
CA GLY A 92 4.59 -16.06 11.49
C GLY A 92 4.74 -14.63 12.04
N ASP A 93 5.80 -14.41 12.83
CA ASP A 93 6.07 -13.08 13.41
C ASP A 93 6.63 -12.13 12.34
N MET A 94 5.90 -11.06 12.09
CA MET A 94 6.20 -10.11 11.01
C MET A 94 7.45 -9.27 11.30
N GLY A 95 7.70 -8.96 12.57
CA GLY A 95 8.91 -8.23 12.98
C GLY A 95 10.15 -9.09 12.86
N GLU A 96 10.06 -10.37 13.25
CA GLU A 96 11.14 -11.33 13.07
C GLU A 96 11.45 -11.55 11.59
N LEU A 97 10.42 -11.68 10.75
CA LEU A 97 10.58 -11.81 9.30
C LEU A 97 11.31 -10.59 8.71
N ALA A 98 10.90 -9.38 9.05
CA ALA A 98 11.57 -8.16 8.61
C ALA A 98 13.05 -8.12 9.07
N ALA A 99 13.34 -8.53 10.29
CA ALA A 99 14.71 -8.62 10.80
C ALA A 99 15.55 -9.66 10.02
N GLN A 100 14.98 -10.80 9.67
CA GLN A 100 15.64 -11.84 8.86
C GLN A 100 15.90 -11.37 7.43
N MET A 101 14.99 -10.59 6.82
CA MET A 101 15.20 -9.95 5.51
C MET A 101 16.39 -8.99 5.57
N ARG A 102 16.46 -8.12 6.60
CA ARG A 102 17.61 -7.21 6.80
C ARG A 102 18.92 -7.96 7.02
N ALA A 103 18.89 -9.08 7.76
CA ALA A 103 20.07 -9.93 7.94
C ALA A 103 20.58 -10.55 6.63
N LYS A 104 19.74 -10.64 5.60
CA LYS A 104 20.10 -11.02 4.23
C LYS A 104 20.56 -9.83 3.37
N ASN A 105 20.69 -8.65 3.99
CA ASN A 105 21.14 -7.44 3.30
C ASN A 105 20.18 -6.94 2.21
N VAL A 106 18.86 -7.08 2.45
CA VAL A 106 17.79 -6.43 1.70
C VAL A 106 16.92 -5.59 2.62
N ARG A 107 16.25 -4.59 2.08
CA ARG A 107 15.33 -3.72 2.82
C ARG A 107 13.93 -4.33 2.77
N PRO A 108 13.26 -4.51 3.92
CA PRO A 108 11.93 -5.10 3.95
C PRO A 108 10.87 -4.15 3.41
N GLY A 109 10.01 -4.65 2.51
CA GLY A 109 8.80 -3.99 2.05
C GLY A 109 7.58 -4.87 2.30
N ILE A 110 6.40 -4.24 2.43
CA ILE A 110 5.16 -4.93 2.72
C ILE A 110 3.99 -4.30 1.95
N TRP A 111 3.07 -5.14 1.48
CA TRP A 111 1.83 -4.72 0.86
C TRP A 111 0.76 -4.40 1.90
N PHE A 112 -0.10 -3.41 1.59
CA PHE A 112 -1.12 -2.91 2.48
C PHE A 112 -2.33 -2.37 1.69
N ARG A 113 -3.55 -2.77 2.07
CA ARG A 113 -4.82 -2.24 1.54
C ARG A 113 -5.55 -1.47 2.63
N PRO A 114 -5.33 -0.16 2.74
CA PRO A 114 -5.71 0.62 3.93
C PRO A 114 -7.21 0.77 4.17
N LEU A 115 -8.03 0.65 3.12
CA LEU A 115 -9.45 0.99 3.21
C LEU A 115 -10.37 -0.22 3.33
N TYR A 116 -9.84 -1.44 3.42
CA TYR A 116 -10.64 -2.66 3.40
C TYR A 116 -10.35 -3.55 4.61
N ASP A 117 -11.29 -3.60 5.54
CA ASP A 117 -11.21 -4.43 6.75
C ASP A 117 -12.62 -4.82 7.19
N HIS A 118 -12.90 -6.10 7.28
CA HIS A 118 -14.22 -6.63 7.67
C HIS A 118 -14.32 -7.03 9.16
N SER A 119 -13.32 -6.66 9.96
CA SER A 119 -13.30 -6.98 11.39
C SER A 119 -14.59 -6.50 12.08
N ALA A 120 -15.13 -7.35 12.93
CA ALA A 120 -16.42 -7.11 13.58
C ALA A 120 -16.38 -6.00 14.64
N ASP A 121 -15.20 -5.65 15.11
CA ASP A 121 -14.97 -4.58 16.09
C ASP A 121 -14.87 -3.18 15.45
N ILE A 122 -14.83 -3.10 14.12
CA ILE A 122 -14.85 -1.83 13.39
C ILE A 122 -16.26 -1.23 13.41
N PRO A 123 -16.41 0.03 13.89
CA PRO A 123 -17.72 0.70 13.96
C PRO A 123 -18.39 0.82 12.58
N ALA A 124 -19.72 0.61 12.55
CA ALA A 124 -20.48 0.71 11.30
C ALA A 124 -20.46 2.12 10.70
N GLU A 125 -20.39 3.16 11.54
CA GLU A 125 -20.28 4.56 11.14
C GLU A 125 -18.95 4.94 10.51
N TRP A 126 -17.94 4.04 10.54
CA TRP A 126 -16.69 4.22 9.82
C TRP A 126 -16.76 3.74 8.37
N ARG A 127 -17.85 3.12 7.97
CA ARG A 127 -18.02 2.48 6.67
C ARG A 127 -18.63 3.43 5.65
N LEU A 128 -18.23 3.28 4.39
CA LEU A 128 -18.94 3.95 3.31
C LEU A 128 -20.39 3.48 3.25
N GLU A 129 -21.33 4.40 3.12
CA GLU A 129 -22.75 4.08 2.97
C GLU A 129 -23.01 3.11 1.81
N ARG A 130 -22.26 3.27 0.74
CA ARG A 130 -22.37 2.42 -0.45
C ARG A 130 -21.75 1.04 -0.30
N ASN A 131 -20.69 0.92 0.47
CA ASN A 131 -19.93 -0.32 0.63
C ASN A 131 -19.48 -0.48 2.09
N ALA A 132 -20.23 -1.28 2.83
CA ALA A 132 -20.00 -1.51 4.25
C ALA A 132 -18.72 -2.28 4.60
N GLU A 133 -17.93 -2.66 3.61
CA GLU A 133 -16.61 -3.29 3.84
C GLU A 133 -15.47 -2.28 3.70
N VAL A 134 -15.75 -1.09 3.13
CA VAL A 134 -14.76 -0.04 2.86
C VAL A 134 -14.89 1.10 3.86
N PHE A 135 -13.76 1.60 4.32
CA PHE A 135 -13.71 2.75 5.22
C PHE A 135 -14.06 4.06 4.53
N ASP A 136 -14.76 4.92 5.25
CA ASP A 136 -15.02 6.30 4.87
C ASP A 136 -13.88 7.21 5.34
N ILE A 137 -13.03 7.65 4.43
CA ILE A 137 -11.87 8.51 4.72
C ILE A 137 -12.25 9.93 5.20
N SER A 138 -13.53 10.29 5.18
CA SER A 138 -14.00 11.55 5.75
C SER A 138 -14.16 11.49 7.28
N VAL A 139 -14.16 10.28 7.85
CA VAL A 139 -14.24 10.04 9.30
C VAL A 139 -12.85 10.17 9.91
N PRO A 140 -12.60 11.12 10.83
CA PRO A 140 -11.27 11.35 11.40
C PRO A 140 -10.68 10.12 12.09
N GLU A 141 -11.51 9.35 12.77
CA GLU A 141 -11.12 8.13 13.48
C GLU A 141 -10.61 7.04 12.54
N VAL A 142 -11.15 6.99 11.31
CA VAL A 142 -10.65 6.10 10.25
C VAL A 142 -9.22 6.46 9.86
N LEU A 143 -8.93 7.74 9.67
CA LEU A 143 -7.58 8.18 9.34
C LEU A 143 -6.58 7.86 10.45
N GLU A 144 -6.98 8.03 11.72
CA GLU A 144 -6.13 7.66 12.85
C GLU A 144 -5.92 6.13 12.93
N HIS A 145 -6.95 5.33 12.64
CA HIS A 145 -6.85 3.87 12.58
C HIS A 145 -5.85 3.43 11.51
N ILE A 146 -5.95 3.97 10.29
CA ILE A 146 -5.00 3.70 9.20
C ILE A 146 -3.58 4.11 9.59
N ALA A 147 -3.42 5.28 10.22
CA ALA A 147 -2.13 5.74 10.71
C ALA A 147 -1.54 4.79 11.78
N GLN A 148 -2.37 4.17 12.62
CA GLN A 148 -1.92 3.16 13.59
C GLN A 148 -1.44 1.89 12.89
N ASP A 149 -2.16 1.41 11.88
CA ASP A 149 -1.73 0.26 11.09
C ASP A 149 -0.38 0.52 10.42
N ILE A 150 -0.21 1.69 9.80
CA ILE A 150 1.06 2.09 9.17
C ILE A 150 2.21 2.15 10.18
N ARG A 151 1.97 2.75 11.36
CA ARG A 151 2.96 2.77 12.45
C ARG A 151 3.34 1.35 12.87
N GLN A 152 2.35 0.45 12.99
CA GLN A 152 2.60 -0.96 13.32
C GLN A 152 3.50 -1.64 12.28
N LEU A 153 3.26 -1.42 10.98
CA LEU A 153 4.12 -1.96 9.92
C LEU A 153 5.55 -1.41 10.04
N GLY A 154 5.69 -0.11 10.31
CA GLY A 154 6.98 0.53 10.58
C GLY A 154 7.67 -0.01 11.83
N ASP A 155 6.96 -0.23 12.93
CA ASP A 155 7.47 -0.79 14.19
C ASP A 155 7.96 -2.23 14.02
N TRP A 156 7.35 -3.02 13.14
CA TRP A 156 7.89 -4.32 12.74
C TRP A 156 9.19 -4.21 11.93
N GLY A 157 9.47 -3.01 11.37
CA GLY A 157 10.69 -2.71 10.66
C GLY A 157 10.57 -2.79 9.15
N TYR A 158 9.36 -2.73 8.59
CA TYR A 158 9.18 -2.54 7.16
C TYR A 158 9.49 -1.09 6.80
N GLU A 159 10.29 -0.89 5.75
CA GLU A 159 10.80 0.42 5.34
C GLU A 159 10.12 0.93 4.07
N LEU A 160 9.35 0.09 3.40
CA LEU A 160 8.54 0.42 2.23
C LEU A 160 7.17 -0.21 2.37
N ILE A 161 6.14 0.59 2.22
CA ILE A 161 4.75 0.11 2.17
C ILE A 161 4.25 0.26 0.74
N LYS A 162 3.90 -0.87 0.11
CA LYS A 162 3.16 -0.88 -1.15
C LYS A 162 1.69 -0.71 -0.82
N HIS A 163 1.21 0.50 -0.90
CA HIS A 163 -0.20 0.84 -0.74
C HIS A 163 -0.99 0.52 -2.01
N ASP A 164 -2.12 -0.17 -1.88
CA ASP A 164 -2.88 -0.66 -3.01
C ASP A 164 -4.39 -0.47 -2.85
N PHE A 165 -5.16 -0.64 -3.91
CA PHE A 165 -6.62 -0.65 -3.99
C PHE A 165 -7.36 0.64 -3.65
N SER A 166 -6.76 1.70 -3.13
CA SER A 166 -7.50 2.86 -2.62
C SER A 166 -8.42 3.50 -3.65
N THR A 167 -8.00 3.60 -4.91
CA THR A 167 -8.88 4.10 -5.98
C THR A 167 -10.09 3.18 -6.17
N TYR A 168 -9.86 1.87 -6.21
CA TYR A 168 -10.94 0.90 -6.36
C TYR A 168 -11.90 0.93 -5.17
N ASP A 169 -11.37 0.98 -3.97
CA ASP A 169 -12.17 1.00 -2.74
C ASP A 169 -13.03 2.27 -2.66
N ILE A 170 -12.45 3.44 -2.95
CA ILE A 170 -13.15 4.72 -2.92
C ILE A 170 -14.21 4.80 -4.02
N PHE A 171 -13.90 4.42 -5.26
CA PHE A 171 -14.76 4.66 -6.42
C PHE A 171 -15.55 3.43 -6.89
N GLY A 172 -15.21 2.23 -6.42
CA GLY A 172 -15.81 0.96 -6.84
C GLY A 172 -15.41 0.54 -8.25
N CYS A 173 -14.37 1.16 -8.82
CA CYS A 173 -13.78 0.83 -10.12
C CYS A 173 -12.34 1.33 -10.19
N TRP A 174 -11.55 0.76 -11.08
CA TRP A 174 -10.19 1.24 -11.34
C TRP A 174 -10.20 2.55 -12.12
N GLY A 175 -9.14 3.36 -11.98
CA GLY A 175 -9.02 4.65 -12.65
C GLY A 175 -9.21 4.58 -14.16
N PHE A 176 -8.67 3.55 -14.82
CA PHE A 176 -8.82 3.36 -16.27
C PHE A 176 -10.26 2.99 -16.70
N GLU A 177 -11.10 2.50 -15.79
CA GLU A 177 -12.52 2.17 -16.03
C GLU A 177 -13.43 3.39 -15.88
N MET A 178 -12.96 4.46 -15.25
CA MET A 178 -13.75 5.68 -15.04
C MET A 178 -14.05 6.44 -16.34
N GLY A 179 -13.20 6.31 -17.34
CA GLY A 179 -13.32 7.03 -18.61
C GLY A 179 -13.30 8.55 -18.38
N THR A 180 -14.27 9.25 -18.97
CA THR A 180 -14.44 10.72 -18.80
C THR A 180 -15.32 11.08 -17.59
N ARG A 181 -15.83 10.11 -16.85
CA ARG A 181 -16.69 10.34 -15.69
C ARG A 181 -15.85 10.47 -14.44
N LEU A 182 -15.73 11.66 -13.94
CA LEU A 182 -15.02 11.97 -12.68
C LEU A 182 -15.95 11.95 -11.47
N THR A 183 -17.06 11.23 -11.53
CA THR A 183 -18.06 11.25 -10.47
C THR A 183 -18.20 9.89 -9.80
N ASN A 184 -18.44 9.92 -8.51
CA ASN A 184 -18.71 8.79 -7.67
C ASN A 184 -20.08 8.14 -7.94
N GLY A 185 -20.75 8.45 -9.03
CA GLY A 185 -22.13 8.07 -9.23
C GLY A 185 -23.04 8.77 -8.21
N SER A 186 -23.78 7.99 -7.40
CA SER A 186 -24.70 8.54 -6.39
C SER A 186 -24.17 8.40 -4.95
N TRP A 187 -22.98 7.86 -4.74
CA TRP A 187 -22.44 7.70 -3.39
C TRP A 187 -21.71 8.95 -2.90
N ARG A 188 -21.61 9.09 -1.57
CA ARG A 188 -20.98 10.23 -0.91
C ARG A 188 -20.21 9.74 0.33
N PHE A 189 -19.20 10.50 0.71
CA PHE A 189 -18.62 10.41 2.06
C PHE A 189 -19.57 11.01 3.10
N HIS A 190 -19.39 10.67 4.38
CA HIS A 190 -20.20 11.23 5.46
C HIS A 190 -19.99 12.75 5.63
N ASP A 191 -18.77 13.24 5.48
CA ASP A 191 -18.50 14.68 5.49
C ASP A 191 -18.84 15.32 4.13
N HIS A 192 -20.02 15.92 4.06
CA HIS A 192 -20.49 16.64 2.87
C HIS A 192 -19.92 18.07 2.75
N THR A 193 -19.11 18.52 3.71
CA THR A 193 -18.53 19.88 3.71
C THR A 193 -17.25 19.95 2.89
N LYS A 194 -16.67 18.82 2.54
CA LYS A 194 -15.43 18.70 1.76
C LYS A 194 -15.69 18.08 0.40
N THR A 195 -14.86 18.44 -0.55
CA THR A 195 -14.81 17.77 -1.86
C THR A 195 -14.11 16.42 -1.74
N THR A 196 -14.39 15.52 -2.67
CA THR A 196 -13.67 14.24 -2.77
C THR A 196 -12.15 14.44 -2.89
N ALA A 197 -11.72 15.47 -3.63
CA ALA A 197 -10.30 15.78 -3.79
C ALA A 197 -9.64 16.18 -2.46
N GLU A 198 -10.27 17.03 -1.66
CA GLU A 198 -9.76 17.41 -0.34
C GLU A 198 -9.65 16.21 0.60
N LEU A 199 -10.63 15.30 0.57
CA LEU A 199 -10.61 14.09 1.39
C LEU A 199 -9.49 13.12 0.95
N ILE A 200 -9.27 12.96 -0.35
CA ILE A 200 -8.20 12.14 -0.89
C ILE A 200 -6.82 12.73 -0.52
N VAL A 201 -6.63 14.03 -0.68
CA VAL A 201 -5.38 14.71 -0.27
C VAL A 201 -5.11 14.45 1.20
N ARG A 202 -6.10 14.68 2.06
CA ARG A 202 -5.96 14.43 3.51
C ARG A 202 -5.64 12.96 3.84
N PHE A 203 -6.22 12.02 3.11
CA PHE A 203 -5.90 10.60 3.27
C PHE A 203 -4.44 10.31 2.91
N TYR A 204 -3.95 10.86 1.80
CA TYR A 204 -2.54 10.70 1.39
C TYR A 204 -1.54 11.43 2.29
N GLU A 205 -1.96 12.42 3.06
CA GLU A 205 -1.14 13.05 4.10
C GLU A 205 -0.92 12.13 5.32
N VAL A 206 -1.75 11.11 5.48
CA VAL A 206 -1.69 10.16 6.61
C VAL A 206 -0.82 8.95 6.28
N ILE A 207 -0.81 8.52 5.03
CA ILE A 207 -0.08 7.35 4.56
C ILE A 207 1.25 7.74 3.90
#